data_cadc8bc32c634bf9a22ccd54666fabba
#
_entry.id   cadc8bc32c634bf9a22ccd54666fabba
#
_cell.length_a   1.000
_cell.length_b   1.000
_cell.length_c   1.000
_cell.angle_alpha   90.00
_cell.angle_beta   90.00
_cell.angle_gamma   90.00
#
_symmetry.space_group_name_H-M   'P 1'
#
loop_
_entity.id
_entity.type
_entity.pdbx_description
1 polymer ?
#
loop_
_entity_poly.entity_id
_entity_poly.type
_entity_poly.pdbx_seq_one_letter_code
_entity_poly.pdbx_strand_id
1 'polypeptide(L)'
;MPSSKLIIFNFVSFQLLWWACVLSAGTGKEDTLLCLIGLLTLLHLHWVEGWEQSLPLILTALTGCIFDQVVYSMGWVSFDNQSEAISYIPSWMIGLWLAFACTLNVSMRWLQHQLTLAALLGAIFGPLAYVGAEKLGAVTLPGPTSDLAWIALEWGLVLPLLLWIRATFNPTLQVRPV
;
A
#
# COMPACT_ATOMS: atom_id res chain seq x y z
N MET A 1 6.92 2.66 -21.54
CA MET A 1 7.17 1.95 -20.27
C MET A 1 8.20 2.73 -19.46
N PRO A 2 8.14 2.75 -18.12
CA PRO A 2 9.18 3.36 -17.30
C PRO A 2 10.55 2.73 -17.60
N SER A 3 11.64 3.51 -17.44
CA SER A 3 13.00 2.94 -17.57
C SER A 3 13.32 1.96 -16.44
N SER A 4 14.19 0.99 -16.69
CA SER A 4 14.59 0.01 -15.68
C SER A 4 15.17 0.68 -14.42
N LYS A 5 15.90 1.79 -14.60
CA LYS A 5 16.44 2.58 -13.46
C LYS A 5 15.31 3.16 -12.60
N LEU A 6 14.26 3.71 -13.22
CA LEU A 6 13.12 4.27 -12.52
C LEU A 6 12.32 3.17 -11.77
N ILE A 7 12.14 2.00 -12.40
CA ILE A 7 11.49 0.84 -11.77
C ILE A 7 12.24 0.41 -10.50
N ILE A 8 13.56 0.24 -10.60
CA ILE A 8 14.39 -0.16 -9.45
C ILE A 8 14.36 0.92 -8.36
N PHE A 9 14.53 2.19 -8.74
CA PHE A 9 14.48 3.31 -7.79
C PHE A 9 13.13 3.36 -7.05
N ASN A 10 12.02 3.28 -7.78
CA ASN A 10 10.67 3.30 -7.19
C ASN A 10 10.46 2.12 -6.23
N PHE A 11 10.86 0.90 -6.63
CA PHE A 11 10.76 -0.28 -5.77
C PHE A 11 11.59 -0.14 -4.49
N VAL A 12 12.86 0.26 -4.61
CA VAL A 12 13.75 0.42 -3.45
C VAL A 12 13.24 1.54 -2.54
N SER A 13 12.79 2.67 -3.10
CA SER A 13 12.22 3.77 -2.32
C SER A 13 11.00 3.31 -1.53
N PHE A 14 10.10 2.52 -2.14
CA PHE A 14 8.98 1.94 -1.43
C PHE A 14 9.42 1.03 -0.28
N GLN A 15 10.40 0.15 -0.48
CA GLN A 15 10.90 -0.71 0.60
C GLN A 15 11.46 0.12 1.78
N LEU A 16 12.20 1.18 1.49
CA LEU A 16 12.72 2.08 2.54
C LEU A 16 11.57 2.79 3.29
N LEU A 17 10.54 3.24 2.57
CA LEU A 17 9.37 3.87 3.17
C LEU A 17 8.55 2.87 3.99
N TRP A 18 8.43 1.61 3.55
CA TRP A 18 7.80 0.54 4.32
C TRP A 18 8.50 0.36 5.68
N TRP A 19 9.86 0.23 5.66
CA TRP A 19 10.65 0.14 6.89
C TRP A 19 10.46 1.37 7.78
N ALA A 20 10.50 2.58 7.19
CA ALA A 20 10.32 3.81 7.94
C ALA A 20 8.94 3.88 8.61
N CYS A 21 7.86 3.53 7.89
CA CYS A 21 6.51 3.49 8.43
C CYS A 21 6.39 2.51 9.59
N VAL A 22 6.79 1.26 9.39
CA VAL A 22 6.70 0.21 10.41
C VAL A 22 7.53 0.55 11.65
N LEU A 23 8.75 1.03 11.48
CA LEU A 23 9.62 1.42 12.60
C LEU A 23 9.21 2.73 13.28
N SER A 24 8.34 3.52 12.68
CA SER A 24 7.79 4.73 13.31
C SER A 24 6.66 4.44 14.29
N ALA A 25 6.04 3.26 14.21
CA ALA A 25 4.90 2.89 15.04
C ALA A 25 5.21 3.08 16.53
N GLY A 26 4.37 3.86 17.24
CA GLY A 26 4.52 4.15 18.65
C GLY A 26 5.65 5.12 19.03
N THR A 27 6.33 5.73 18.05
CA THR A 27 7.43 6.69 18.34
C THR A 27 6.96 8.14 18.50
N GLY A 28 5.69 8.45 18.17
CA GLY A 28 5.15 9.80 18.13
C GLY A 28 5.64 10.62 16.91
N LYS A 29 6.25 9.98 15.91
CA LYS A 29 6.75 10.62 14.68
C LYS A 29 5.93 10.27 13.45
N GLU A 30 4.88 9.49 13.61
CA GLU A 30 4.05 8.95 12.52
C GLU A 30 3.45 10.05 11.65
N ASP A 31 2.93 11.12 12.27
CA ASP A 31 2.33 12.26 11.57
C ASP A 31 3.39 13.05 10.77
N THR A 32 4.58 13.20 11.34
CA THR A 32 5.71 13.85 10.64
C THR A 32 6.10 13.02 9.42
N LEU A 33 6.16 11.71 9.56
CA LEU A 33 6.47 10.79 8.46
C LEU A 33 5.36 10.80 7.40
N LEU A 34 4.08 10.84 7.80
CA LEU A 34 2.95 10.98 6.88
C LEU A 34 3.07 12.27 6.05
N CYS A 35 3.40 13.41 6.69
CA CYS A 35 3.64 14.67 5.97
C CYS A 35 4.79 14.56 4.97
N LEU A 36 5.89 13.91 5.35
CA LEU A 36 7.02 13.67 4.45
C LEU A 36 6.62 12.80 3.26
N ILE A 37 5.90 11.70 3.50
CA ILE A 37 5.41 10.81 2.44
C ILE A 37 4.43 11.56 1.53
N GLY A 38 3.56 12.40 2.08
CA GLY A 38 2.69 13.28 1.31
C GLY A 38 3.47 14.19 0.36
N LEU A 39 4.53 14.83 0.86
CA LEU A 39 5.43 15.63 0.02
C LEU A 39 6.10 14.78 -1.07
N LEU A 40 6.63 13.61 -0.74
CA LEU A 40 7.23 12.69 -1.71
C LEU A 40 6.22 12.24 -2.77
N THR A 41 4.96 12.03 -2.38
CA THR A 41 3.86 11.71 -3.32
C THR A 41 3.59 12.87 -4.27
N LEU A 42 3.59 14.12 -3.79
CA LEU A 42 3.45 15.30 -4.66
C LEU A 42 4.62 15.43 -5.64
N LEU A 43 5.85 15.18 -5.19
CA LEU A 43 7.03 15.16 -6.06
C LEU A 43 6.96 14.00 -7.08
N HIS A 44 6.46 12.84 -6.68
CA HIS A 44 6.23 11.71 -7.57
C HIS A 44 5.21 12.06 -8.66
N LEU A 45 4.08 12.69 -8.32
CA LEU A 45 3.11 13.19 -9.29
C LEU A 45 3.72 14.22 -10.23
N HIS A 46 4.52 15.16 -9.71
CA HIS A 46 5.11 16.21 -10.51
C HIS A 46 6.15 15.68 -11.54
N TRP A 47 7.03 14.76 -11.14
CA TRP A 47 8.17 14.35 -11.95
C TRP A 47 8.03 13.00 -12.64
N VAL A 48 7.10 12.15 -12.20
CA VAL A 48 7.03 10.75 -12.66
C VAL A 48 5.73 10.43 -13.38
N GLU A 49 4.59 10.68 -12.75
CA GLU A 49 3.30 10.23 -13.28
C GLU A 49 2.48 11.32 -13.96
N GLY A 50 2.60 12.58 -13.55
CA GLY A 50 1.74 13.70 -13.97
C GLY A 50 0.55 13.92 -13.03
N TRP A 51 0.09 15.19 -12.97
CA TRP A 51 -0.98 15.62 -12.06
C TRP A 51 -2.35 15.00 -12.38
N GLU A 52 -2.57 14.55 -13.60
CA GLU A 52 -3.76 13.80 -14.04
C GLU A 52 -3.91 12.46 -13.30
N GLN A 53 -2.82 11.94 -12.73
CA GLN A 53 -2.81 10.73 -11.93
C GLN A 53 -3.11 10.96 -10.44
N SER A 54 -3.32 12.20 -10.01
CA SER A 54 -3.59 12.52 -8.59
C SER A 54 -4.86 11.85 -8.08
N LEU A 55 -5.97 11.96 -8.81
CA LEU A 55 -7.24 11.33 -8.43
C LEU A 55 -7.13 9.80 -8.32
N PRO A 56 -6.68 9.06 -9.35
CA PRO A 56 -6.53 7.61 -9.24
C PRO A 56 -5.52 7.18 -8.18
N LEU A 57 -4.45 7.94 -7.93
CA LEU A 57 -3.51 7.66 -6.85
C LEU A 57 -4.18 7.79 -5.48
N ILE A 58 -4.92 8.87 -5.24
CA ILE A 58 -5.67 9.07 -3.99
C ILE A 58 -6.75 7.98 -3.83
N LEU A 59 -7.50 7.66 -4.88
CA LEU A 59 -8.50 6.59 -4.84
C LEU A 59 -7.90 5.25 -4.44
N THR A 60 -6.73 4.89 -4.98
CA THR A 60 -6.06 3.64 -4.62
C THR A 60 -5.55 3.66 -3.18
N ALA A 61 -4.97 4.75 -2.71
CA ALA A 61 -4.53 4.87 -1.32
C ALA A 61 -5.72 4.79 -0.34
N LEU A 62 -6.81 5.49 -0.62
CA LEU A 62 -8.04 5.43 0.19
C LEU A 62 -8.67 4.03 0.19
N THR A 63 -8.68 3.35 -0.96
CA THR A 63 -9.18 1.97 -1.04
C THR A 63 -8.37 1.07 -0.12
N GLY A 64 -7.05 1.14 -0.14
CA GLY A 64 -6.20 0.37 0.77
C GLY A 64 -6.45 0.70 2.24
N CYS A 65 -6.55 1.99 2.58
CA CYS A 65 -6.89 2.41 3.95
C CYS A 65 -8.25 1.85 4.42
N ILE A 66 -9.25 1.77 3.53
CA ILE A 66 -10.56 1.21 3.86
C ILE A 66 -10.45 -0.30 4.13
N PHE A 67 -9.69 -1.03 3.34
CA PHE A 67 -9.48 -2.46 3.55
C PHE A 67 -8.76 -2.73 4.87
N ASP A 68 -7.67 -2.04 5.17
CA ASP A 68 -6.98 -2.17 6.46
C ASP A 68 -7.86 -1.72 7.64
N GLN A 69 -8.71 -0.70 7.45
CA GLN A 69 -9.69 -0.32 8.47
C GLN A 69 -10.69 -1.45 8.75
N VAL A 70 -11.12 -2.19 7.73
CA VAL A 70 -11.99 -3.37 7.91
C VAL A 70 -11.26 -4.46 8.69
N VAL A 71 -10.02 -4.78 8.32
CA VAL A 71 -9.17 -5.77 9.00
C VAL A 71 -8.99 -5.42 10.49
N TYR A 72 -8.72 -4.15 10.79
CA TYR A 72 -8.62 -3.63 12.15
C TYR A 72 -9.96 -3.73 12.89
N SER A 73 -11.06 -3.29 12.27
CA SER A 73 -12.39 -3.31 12.90
C SER A 73 -12.91 -4.72 13.17
N MET A 74 -12.46 -5.72 12.39
CA MET A 74 -12.77 -7.14 12.61
C MET A 74 -11.89 -7.79 13.68
N GLY A 75 -10.90 -7.05 14.21
CA GLY A 75 -9.99 -7.54 15.24
C GLY A 75 -8.96 -8.55 14.72
N TRP A 76 -8.69 -8.60 13.41
CA TRP A 76 -7.67 -9.48 12.83
C TRP A 76 -6.26 -8.89 12.93
N VAL A 77 -6.17 -7.59 13.14
CA VAL A 77 -4.94 -6.85 13.43
C VAL A 77 -5.22 -5.86 14.55
N SER A 78 -4.29 -5.67 15.48
CA SER A 78 -4.31 -4.59 16.44
C SER A 78 -3.05 -3.72 16.33
N PHE A 79 -3.19 -2.46 16.75
CA PHE A 79 -2.13 -1.46 16.76
C PHE A 79 -1.85 -1.08 18.23
N ASP A 80 -1.05 -1.89 18.92
CA ASP A 80 -0.84 -1.83 20.38
C ASP A 80 -0.20 -0.51 20.84
N ASN A 81 0.46 0.19 19.95
CA ASN A 81 1.07 1.50 20.20
C ASN A 81 0.08 2.67 20.05
N GLN A 82 -1.20 2.38 19.79
CA GLN A 82 -2.24 3.37 19.62
C GLN A 82 -3.11 3.45 20.88
N SER A 83 -3.63 4.63 21.23
CA SER A 83 -4.58 4.78 22.33
C SER A 83 -5.86 4.00 22.04
N GLU A 84 -6.40 3.28 23.03
CA GLU A 84 -7.68 2.55 22.94
C GLU A 84 -8.88 3.44 22.54
N ALA A 85 -8.76 4.76 22.73
CA ALA A 85 -9.78 5.72 22.29
C ALA A 85 -9.81 5.92 20.76
N ILE A 86 -8.80 5.44 20.02
CA ILE A 86 -8.68 5.63 18.58
C ILE A 86 -9.17 4.38 17.86
N SER A 87 -10.25 4.52 17.08
CA SER A 87 -10.91 3.41 16.38
C SER A 87 -10.57 3.35 14.88
N TYR A 88 -9.49 4.01 14.45
CA TYR A 88 -9.07 4.03 13.05
C TYR A 88 -7.59 3.69 12.90
N ILE A 89 -7.20 3.27 11.68
CA ILE A 89 -5.82 2.91 11.38
C ILE A 89 -4.86 4.07 11.66
N PRO A 90 -3.62 3.81 12.13
CA PRO A 90 -2.65 4.84 12.47
C PRO A 90 -2.14 5.60 11.23
N SER A 91 -1.65 6.82 11.44
CA SER A 91 -1.17 7.69 10.36
C SER A 91 -0.01 7.11 9.55
N TRP A 92 0.86 6.30 10.18
CA TRP A 92 1.92 5.61 9.43
C TRP A 92 1.38 4.60 8.41
N MET A 93 0.22 3.95 8.68
CA MET A 93 -0.44 3.05 7.73
C MET A 93 -1.02 3.84 6.54
N ILE A 94 -1.61 5.03 6.79
CA ILE A 94 -2.07 5.93 5.73
C ILE A 94 -0.89 6.35 4.84
N GLY A 95 0.26 6.70 5.46
CA GLY A 95 1.49 6.99 4.73
C GLY A 95 1.97 5.82 3.88
N LEU A 96 1.90 4.61 4.42
CA LEU A 96 2.28 3.40 3.71
C LEU A 96 1.41 3.16 2.46
N TRP A 97 0.09 3.37 2.55
CA TRP A 97 -0.81 3.26 1.40
C TRP A 97 -0.55 4.32 0.34
N LEU A 98 -0.22 5.57 0.73
CA LEU A 98 0.22 6.60 -0.23
C LEU A 98 1.52 6.18 -0.95
N ALA A 99 2.51 5.70 -0.20
CA ALA A 99 3.75 5.21 -0.79
C ALA A 99 3.53 4.00 -1.71
N PHE A 100 2.65 3.06 -1.31
CA PHE A 100 2.30 1.91 -2.13
C PHE A 100 1.59 2.31 -3.43
N ALA A 101 0.66 3.26 -3.37
CA ALA A 101 -0.04 3.78 -4.55
C ALA A 101 0.92 4.32 -5.62
N CYS A 102 2.06 4.90 -5.22
CA CYS A 102 3.10 5.36 -6.14
C CYS A 102 3.86 4.21 -6.86
N THR A 103 3.69 2.95 -6.43
CA THR A 103 4.34 1.80 -7.08
C THR A 103 3.52 1.24 -8.24
N LEU A 104 2.20 1.38 -8.20
CA LEU A 104 1.26 0.66 -9.06
C LEU A 104 1.40 0.98 -10.54
N ASN A 105 1.80 2.21 -10.89
CA ASN A 105 2.05 2.64 -12.27
C ASN A 105 3.53 2.58 -12.69
N VAL A 106 4.44 2.30 -11.77
CA VAL A 106 5.87 2.28 -12.03
C VAL A 106 6.44 0.87 -11.86
N SER A 107 6.79 0.46 -10.65
CA SER A 107 7.42 -0.85 -10.41
C SER A 107 6.45 -2.01 -10.53
N MET A 108 5.16 -1.82 -10.27
CA MET A 108 4.12 -2.85 -10.38
C MET A 108 3.29 -2.75 -11.67
N ARG A 109 3.60 -1.82 -12.58
CA ARG A 109 2.81 -1.60 -13.81
C ARG A 109 2.67 -2.86 -14.67
N TRP A 110 3.67 -3.70 -14.73
CA TRP A 110 3.66 -4.96 -15.47
C TRP A 110 2.56 -5.93 -15.00
N LEU A 111 2.15 -5.81 -13.72
CA LEU A 111 1.15 -6.66 -13.10
C LEU A 111 -0.30 -6.24 -13.45
N GLN A 112 -0.52 -5.01 -13.96
CA GLN A 112 -1.85 -4.49 -14.30
C GLN A 112 -2.61 -5.34 -15.33
N HIS A 113 -1.90 -6.12 -16.14
CA HIS A 113 -2.49 -7.03 -17.14
C HIS A 113 -2.52 -8.49 -16.66
N GLN A 114 -2.15 -8.78 -15.42
CA GLN A 114 -2.03 -10.11 -14.86
C GLN A 114 -2.72 -10.20 -13.51
N LEU A 115 -4.03 -9.85 -13.48
CA LEU A 115 -4.78 -9.70 -12.23
C LEU A 115 -4.85 -10.99 -11.42
N THR A 116 -4.86 -12.18 -12.05
CA THR A 116 -4.78 -13.46 -11.35
C THR A 116 -3.45 -13.62 -10.63
N LEU A 117 -2.34 -13.26 -11.28
CA LEU A 117 -1.03 -13.27 -10.65
C LEU A 117 -0.94 -12.23 -9.54
N ALA A 118 -1.56 -11.06 -9.74
CA ALA A 118 -1.67 -10.04 -8.69
C ALA A 118 -2.40 -10.58 -7.45
N ALA A 119 -3.52 -11.27 -7.64
CA ALA A 119 -4.25 -11.91 -6.54
C ALA A 119 -3.38 -12.92 -5.77
N LEU A 120 -2.66 -13.78 -6.48
CA LEU A 120 -1.75 -14.76 -5.86
C LEU A 120 -0.60 -14.09 -5.10
N LEU A 121 0.04 -13.07 -5.71
CA LEU A 121 1.12 -12.34 -5.07
C LEU A 121 0.62 -11.53 -3.86
N GLY A 122 -0.56 -10.91 -3.96
CA GLY A 122 -1.21 -10.24 -2.85
C GLY A 122 -1.48 -11.19 -1.69
N ALA A 123 -2.10 -12.34 -1.97
CA ALA A 123 -2.42 -13.35 -0.97
C ALA A 123 -1.18 -13.96 -0.27
N ILE A 124 0.00 -13.88 -0.88
CA ILE A 124 1.24 -14.37 -0.30
C ILE A 124 1.98 -13.23 0.42
N PHE A 125 2.24 -12.12 -0.27
CA PHE A 125 3.10 -11.06 0.25
C PHE A 125 2.39 -10.11 1.23
N GLY A 126 1.06 -9.99 1.16
CA GLY A 126 0.29 -9.25 2.16
C GLY A 126 0.49 -9.83 3.57
N PRO A 127 0.12 -11.09 3.83
CA PRO A 127 0.39 -11.72 5.14
C PRO A 127 1.85 -11.68 5.56
N LEU A 128 2.80 -11.86 4.64
CA LEU A 128 4.23 -11.78 4.96
C LEU A 128 4.65 -10.38 5.42
N ALA A 129 4.05 -9.32 4.85
CA ALA A 129 4.30 -7.95 5.30
C ALA A 129 3.77 -7.73 6.73
N TYR A 130 2.58 -8.26 7.06
CA TYR A 130 2.02 -8.18 8.41
C TYR A 130 2.83 -8.98 9.44
N VAL A 131 3.29 -10.19 9.11
CA VAL A 131 4.22 -10.95 9.95
C VAL A 131 5.52 -10.17 10.16
N GLY A 132 6.03 -9.51 9.13
CA GLY A 132 7.19 -8.62 9.23
C GLY A 132 6.94 -7.45 10.20
N ALA A 133 5.79 -6.78 10.06
CA ALA A 133 5.39 -5.66 10.91
C ALA A 133 5.18 -6.11 12.38
N GLU A 134 4.61 -7.30 12.61
CA GLU A 134 4.46 -7.87 13.95
C GLU A 134 5.82 -8.14 14.61
N LYS A 135 6.75 -8.75 13.89
CA LYS A 135 8.12 -8.98 14.40
C LYS A 135 8.87 -7.69 14.73
N LEU A 136 8.47 -6.58 14.14
CA LEU A 136 9.03 -5.25 14.41
C LEU A 136 8.23 -4.48 15.48
N GLY A 137 7.17 -5.08 16.03
CA GLY A 137 6.37 -4.50 17.10
C GLY A 137 5.42 -3.37 16.63
N ALA A 138 5.09 -3.30 15.35
CA ALA A 138 4.19 -2.29 14.82
C ALA A 138 2.72 -2.69 14.86
N VAL A 139 2.45 -4.00 14.82
CA VAL A 139 1.11 -4.59 14.88
C VAL A 139 1.14 -5.85 15.72
N THR A 140 -0.02 -6.31 16.17
CA THR A 140 -0.23 -7.64 16.77
C THR A 140 -1.30 -8.39 15.98
N LEU A 141 -1.07 -9.69 15.77
CA LEU A 141 -2.00 -10.63 15.15
C LEU A 141 -2.61 -11.49 16.27
N PRO A 142 -3.83 -11.17 16.78
CA PRO A 142 -4.41 -11.86 17.93
C PRO A 142 -4.65 -13.36 17.73
N GLY A 143 -5.00 -13.77 16.49
CA GLY A 143 -5.20 -15.16 16.10
C GLY A 143 -4.32 -15.54 14.90
N PRO A 144 -3.00 -15.76 15.09
CA PRO A 144 -2.01 -15.70 14.02
C PRO A 144 -2.30 -16.54 12.78
N THR A 145 -2.91 -17.70 12.91
CA THR A 145 -3.24 -18.56 11.76
C THR A 145 -4.51 -18.12 11.04
N SER A 146 -5.57 -17.77 11.79
CA SER A 146 -6.84 -17.32 11.21
C SER A 146 -6.72 -15.93 10.62
N ASP A 147 -6.01 -15.03 11.29
CA ASP A 147 -5.87 -13.64 10.88
C ASP A 147 -5.04 -13.55 9.59
N LEU A 148 -3.96 -14.33 9.48
CA LEU A 148 -3.19 -14.43 8.25
C LEU A 148 -4.02 -14.95 7.06
N ALA A 149 -4.98 -15.85 7.29
CA ALA A 149 -5.87 -16.32 6.21
C ALA A 149 -6.82 -15.20 5.74
N TRP A 150 -7.35 -14.38 6.66
CA TRP A 150 -8.18 -13.22 6.31
C TRP A 150 -7.38 -12.13 5.61
N ILE A 151 -6.18 -11.83 6.08
CA ILE A 151 -5.26 -10.89 5.43
C ILE A 151 -4.88 -11.40 4.03
N ALA A 152 -4.68 -12.71 3.86
CA ALA A 152 -4.40 -13.30 2.54
C ALA A 152 -5.58 -13.12 1.58
N LEU A 153 -6.81 -13.35 2.05
CA LEU A 153 -8.02 -13.13 1.27
C LEU A 153 -8.16 -11.64 0.90
N GLU A 154 -7.99 -10.76 1.87
CA GLU A 154 -8.04 -9.31 1.66
C GLU A 154 -7.04 -8.87 0.59
N TRP A 155 -5.76 -9.18 0.75
CA TRP A 155 -4.72 -8.79 -0.19
C TRP A 155 -4.86 -9.46 -1.56
N GLY A 156 -5.42 -10.67 -1.60
CA GLY A 156 -5.80 -11.37 -2.84
C GLY A 156 -6.90 -10.64 -3.62
N LEU A 157 -7.72 -9.83 -2.95
CA LEU A 157 -8.76 -9.02 -3.55
C LEU A 157 -8.28 -7.57 -3.80
N VAL A 158 -7.63 -6.96 -2.81
CA VAL A 158 -7.28 -5.55 -2.86
C VAL A 158 -6.21 -5.26 -3.91
N LEU A 159 -5.15 -6.07 -3.99
CA LEU A 159 -4.06 -5.78 -4.94
C LEU A 159 -4.54 -5.79 -6.41
N PRO A 160 -5.28 -6.80 -6.91
CA PRO A 160 -5.82 -6.71 -8.27
C PRO A 160 -6.82 -5.56 -8.46
N LEU A 161 -7.62 -5.21 -7.44
CA LEU A 161 -8.53 -4.07 -7.50
C LEU A 161 -7.77 -2.75 -7.67
N LEU A 162 -6.72 -2.51 -6.88
CA LEU A 162 -5.90 -1.30 -6.98
C LEU A 162 -5.22 -1.19 -8.35
N LEU A 163 -4.67 -2.30 -8.86
CA LEU A 163 -4.05 -2.35 -10.19
C LEU A 163 -5.08 -2.09 -11.29
N TRP A 164 -6.29 -2.63 -11.15
CA TRP A 164 -7.39 -2.37 -12.08
C TRP A 164 -7.82 -0.90 -12.08
N ILE A 165 -7.99 -0.27 -10.89
CA ILE A 165 -8.27 1.16 -10.77
C ILE A 165 -7.19 1.96 -11.52
N ARG A 166 -5.92 1.70 -11.25
CA ARG A 166 -4.81 2.43 -11.89
C ARG A 166 -4.78 2.22 -13.42
N ALA A 167 -5.02 0.99 -13.89
CA ALA A 167 -5.07 0.68 -15.31
C ALA A 167 -6.21 1.41 -16.03
N THR A 168 -7.38 1.53 -15.38
CA THR A 168 -8.56 2.21 -15.94
C THR A 168 -8.30 3.70 -16.19
N PHE A 169 -7.54 4.36 -15.33
CA PHE A 169 -7.20 5.78 -15.46
C PHE A 169 -5.88 6.04 -16.23
N ASN A 170 -5.24 5.00 -16.75
CA ASN A 170 -3.97 5.15 -17.47
C ASN A 170 -4.21 5.22 -19.00
N PRO A 171 -4.15 6.42 -19.62
CA PRO A 171 -4.50 6.59 -21.03
C PRO A 171 -3.60 5.81 -22.00
N THR A 172 -2.35 5.52 -21.60
CA THR A 172 -1.41 4.77 -22.45
C THR A 172 -1.72 3.27 -22.54
N LEU A 173 -2.61 2.75 -21.67
CA LEU A 173 -3.05 1.35 -21.69
C LEU A 173 -4.35 1.17 -22.48
N GLN A 174 -5.11 2.23 -22.71
CA GLN A 174 -6.38 2.20 -23.45
C GLN A 174 -6.20 2.16 -24.98
N VAL A 175 -4.99 2.45 -25.47
CA VAL A 175 -4.67 2.43 -26.90
C VAL A 175 -3.91 1.15 -27.23
N ARG A 176 -4.59 0.00 -27.29
CA ARG A 176 -4.17 -1.11 -28.14
C ARG A 176 -5.19 -1.23 -29.27
N PRO A 177 -4.82 -0.89 -30.54
CA PRO A 177 -5.61 -1.37 -31.66
C PRO A 177 -5.56 -2.90 -31.66
N VAL A 178 -6.70 -3.51 -31.87
CA VAL A 178 -6.91 -4.92 -32.17
C VAL A 178 -6.12 -5.28 -33.43
#